data_e95e929fba8ee577c3369e8c4cc9338c
#
_entry.id   e95e929fba8ee577c3369e8c4cc9338c
#
_cell.length_a   1.000
_cell.length_b   1.000
_cell.length_c   1.000
_cell.angle_alpha   90.00
_cell.angle_beta   90.00
_cell.angle_gamma   90.00
#
_symmetry.space_group_name_H-M   'P 1'
#
loop_
_entity.id
_entity.type
_entity.pdbx_description
1 polymer ?
#
loop_
_entity_poly.entity_id
_entity_poly.type
_entity_poly.pdbx_seq_one_letter_code
_entity_poly.pdbx_strand_id
1 'polypeptide(L)'
;LIERGGVDYQAFIQDMEDVPTSPSDRGAILRGLQRAETTEAGPWTVLRTTAGTLEGRVASVLNGLGADAVVVTRSRNGSTRLTVRAPRSSVLAGLHMGHIMEDVARSIGGEGGGHDGAAGWSGDAHPIAAETAFSDAVARIDRKEKNP
;
A
#
# COMPACT_ATOMS: atom_id res chain seq x y z
N LEU A 1 7.25 25.28 7.39
CA LEU A 1 6.79 24.55 7.30
C LEU A 1 6.03 24.35 6.71
N ILE A 2 5.90 24.68 6.99
CA ILE A 2 4.86 24.45 6.63
C ILE A 2 4.53 24.84 5.36
N GLU A 3 5.09 25.80 4.76
CA GLU A 3 4.65 26.20 3.63
C GLU A 3 4.60 25.24 2.62
N ARG A 4 5.65 24.67 2.17
CA ARG A 4 5.58 23.78 1.16
C ARG A 4 4.97 22.56 1.59
N GLY A 5 5.39 22.08 2.70
CA GLY A 5 4.76 20.93 3.25
C GLY A 5 3.33 21.23 3.56
N GLY A 6 3.04 22.48 3.91
CA GLY A 6 1.71 22.90 4.21
C GLY A 6 0.77 22.86 3.03
N VAL A 7 1.26 23.21 1.87
CA VAL A 7 0.44 23.14 0.67
C VAL A 7 0.08 21.71 0.35
N ASP A 8 1.05 20.82 0.40
CA ASP A 8 0.80 19.42 0.15
C ASP A 8 -0.11 18.83 1.20
N TYR A 9 0.09 19.20 2.45
CA TYR A 9 -0.72 18.70 3.54
C TYR A 9 -2.15 19.19 3.40
N GLN A 10 -2.33 20.46 3.03
CA GLN A 10 -3.66 21.00 2.82
C GLN A 10 -4.37 20.31 1.68
N ALA A 11 -3.68 20.02 0.58
CA ALA A 11 -4.29 19.31 -0.52
C ALA A 11 -4.70 17.90 -0.11
N PHE A 12 -3.89 17.24 0.70
CA PHE A 12 -4.19 15.90 1.18
C PHE A 12 -5.42 15.93 2.09
N ILE A 13 -5.49 16.88 3.00
CA ILE A 13 -6.63 17.02 3.90
C ILE A 13 -7.89 17.36 3.11
N GLN A 14 -7.79 18.22 2.13
CA GLN A 14 -8.90 18.63 1.31
C GLN A 14 -9.44 17.41 0.55
N ASP A 15 -8.58 16.60 -0.02
CA ASP A 15 -8.98 15.38 -0.69
C ASP A 15 -9.76 14.47 0.23
N MET A 16 -9.32 14.31 1.45
CA MET A 16 -9.97 13.42 2.39
C MET A 16 -11.32 13.99 2.82
N GLU A 17 -11.41 15.30 2.95
CA GLU A 17 -12.64 15.93 3.42
C GLU A 17 -13.65 16.13 2.32
N ASP A 18 -13.19 16.44 1.13
CA ASP A 18 -14.08 16.74 0.03
C ASP A 18 -14.66 15.52 -0.65
N VAL A 19 -14.03 14.39 -0.51
CA VAL A 19 -14.60 13.19 -1.11
C VAL A 19 -15.81 12.79 -0.30
N PRO A 20 -16.99 12.76 -0.90
CA PRO A 20 -18.19 12.40 -0.16
C PRO A 20 -18.02 11.01 0.42
N THR A 21 -18.17 10.89 1.72
CA THR A 21 -18.07 9.61 2.37
C THR A 21 -19.47 9.16 2.70
N SER A 22 -20.02 8.31 1.84
CA SER A 22 -21.34 7.76 2.09
C SER A 22 -21.25 6.75 3.22
N PRO A 23 -22.36 6.35 3.83
CA PRO A 23 -22.34 5.28 4.81
C PRO A 23 -21.74 4.00 4.24
N SER A 24 -21.99 3.75 2.95
CA SER A 24 -21.43 2.59 2.28
C SER A 24 -19.90 2.66 2.21
N ASP A 25 -19.37 3.83 1.89
CA ASP A 25 -17.92 4.05 1.82
C ASP A 25 -17.28 3.87 3.19
N ARG A 26 -17.91 4.43 4.22
CA ARG A 26 -17.39 4.28 5.58
C ARG A 26 -17.38 2.83 6.00
N GLY A 27 -18.43 2.09 5.64
CA GLY A 27 -18.50 0.67 5.93
C GLY A 27 -17.40 -0.12 5.25
N ALA A 28 -17.11 0.22 3.98
CA ALA A 28 -16.05 -0.47 3.25
C ALA A 28 -14.69 -0.22 3.91
N ILE A 29 -14.43 1.02 4.31
CA ILE A 29 -13.17 1.37 4.96
C ILE A 29 -13.05 0.65 6.31
N LEU A 30 -14.12 0.66 7.10
CA LEU A 30 -14.10 -0.01 8.39
C LEU A 30 -13.89 -1.51 8.26
N ARG A 31 -14.50 -2.14 7.27
CA ARG A 31 -14.29 -3.57 7.05
C ARG A 31 -12.84 -3.86 6.68
N GLY A 32 -12.23 -3.00 5.86
CA GLY A 32 -10.82 -3.14 5.53
C GLY A 32 -9.94 -3.04 6.76
N LEU A 33 -10.24 -2.07 7.63
CA LEU A 33 -9.49 -1.92 8.87
C LEU A 33 -9.67 -3.12 9.78
N GLN A 34 -10.87 -3.64 9.88
CA GLN A 34 -11.17 -4.79 10.76
C GLN A 34 -10.48 -6.06 10.31
N ARG A 35 -10.24 -6.20 9.02
CA ARG A 35 -9.56 -7.38 8.47
C ARG A 35 -8.05 -7.24 8.46
N ALA A 36 -7.54 -6.06 8.80
CA ALA A 36 -6.12 -5.78 8.67
C ALA A 36 -5.30 -6.62 9.65
N GLU A 37 -4.21 -7.16 9.14
CA GLU A 37 -3.28 -7.98 9.91
C GLU A 37 -1.87 -7.51 9.64
N THR A 38 -1.01 -7.66 10.64
CA THR A 38 0.39 -7.29 10.52
C THR A 38 1.23 -8.53 10.28
N THR A 39 2.13 -8.47 9.32
CA THR A 39 3.07 -9.55 9.07
C THR A 39 4.48 -8.97 8.93
N GLU A 40 5.47 -9.84 9.08
CA GLU A 40 6.86 -9.43 8.91
C GLU A 40 7.33 -9.83 7.53
N ALA A 41 8.08 -8.96 6.87
CA ALA A 41 8.69 -9.25 5.58
C ALA A 41 10.14 -8.80 5.67
N GLY A 42 11.03 -9.73 6.05
CA GLY A 42 12.42 -9.39 6.34
C GLY A 42 12.47 -8.39 7.48
N PRO A 43 13.17 -7.27 7.31
CA PRO A 43 13.27 -6.27 8.39
C PRO A 43 12.09 -5.29 8.41
N TRP A 44 11.04 -5.57 7.63
CA TRP A 44 9.93 -4.63 7.48
C TRP A 44 8.64 -5.21 8.04
N THR A 45 7.81 -4.34 8.59
CA THR A 45 6.47 -4.72 9.06
C THR A 45 5.47 -4.30 8.01
N VAL A 46 4.63 -5.23 7.57
CA VAL A 46 3.64 -4.98 6.53
C VAL A 46 2.24 -5.14 7.11
N LEU A 47 1.39 -4.16 6.87
CA LEU A 47 -0.01 -4.23 7.24
C LEU A 47 -0.78 -4.67 6.00
N ARG A 48 -1.53 -5.75 6.08
CA ARG A 48 -2.23 -6.32 4.94
C ARG A 48 -3.71 -6.44 5.20
N THR A 49 -4.51 -6.17 4.19
CA THR A 49 -5.95 -6.36 4.27
C THR A 49 -6.53 -6.59 2.88
N THR A 50 -7.83 -6.88 2.83
CA THR A 50 -8.55 -7.00 1.57
C THR A 50 -9.63 -5.93 1.53
N ALA A 51 -10.01 -5.52 0.32
CA ALA A 51 -11.09 -4.59 0.13
C ALA A 51 -11.79 -4.90 -1.18
N GLY A 52 -13.12 -4.86 -1.19
CA GLY A 52 -13.89 -5.06 -2.41
C GLY A 52 -14.01 -3.81 -3.24
N THR A 53 -13.75 -2.66 -2.62
CA THR A 53 -13.83 -1.36 -3.28
C THR A 53 -13.02 -0.38 -2.46
N LEU A 54 -12.73 0.79 -3.03
CA LEU A 54 -12.04 1.88 -2.34
C LEU A 54 -10.68 1.46 -1.80
N GLU A 55 -9.99 0.56 -2.51
CA GLU A 55 -8.72 0.05 -2.04
C GLU A 55 -7.69 1.16 -1.83
N GLY A 56 -7.68 2.17 -2.68
CA GLY A 56 -6.75 3.29 -2.51
C GLY A 56 -6.99 4.07 -1.22
N ARG A 57 -8.28 4.23 -0.88
CA ARG A 57 -8.63 4.94 0.33
C ARG A 57 -8.29 4.13 1.56
N VAL A 58 -8.58 2.84 1.53
CA VAL A 58 -8.23 1.93 2.61
C VAL A 58 -6.72 1.94 2.80
N ALA A 59 -5.95 1.86 1.71
CA ALA A 59 -4.50 1.87 1.80
C ALA A 59 -3.98 3.17 2.40
N SER A 60 -4.56 4.30 2.03
CA SER A 60 -4.14 5.59 2.57
C SER A 60 -4.41 5.72 4.07
N VAL A 61 -5.57 5.23 4.51
CA VAL A 61 -5.90 5.28 5.94
C VAL A 61 -4.94 4.38 6.72
N LEU A 62 -4.71 3.16 6.23
CA LEU A 62 -3.82 2.24 6.91
C LEU A 62 -2.38 2.73 6.94
N ASN A 63 -1.98 3.49 5.91
CA ASN A 63 -0.62 3.99 5.82
C ASN A 63 -0.25 4.92 6.98
N GLY A 64 -1.24 5.46 7.67
CA GLY A 64 -0.99 6.31 8.82
C GLY A 64 -0.86 5.58 10.15
N LEU A 65 -0.92 4.24 10.13
CA LEU A 65 -0.97 3.48 11.38
C LEU A 65 0.38 2.96 11.87
N GLY A 66 1.47 3.34 11.22
CA GLY A 66 2.81 3.07 11.75
C GLY A 66 3.52 1.85 11.20
N ALA A 67 2.90 1.07 10.32
CA ALA A 67 3.60 -0.04 9.67
C ALA A 67 4.56 0.51 8.62
N ASP A 68 5.51 -0.29 8.22
CA ASP A 68 6.50 0.12 7.23
C ASP A 68 5.92 0.14 5.81
N ALA A 69 4.94 -0.69 5.55
CA ALA A 69 4.26 -0.72 4.25
C ALA A 69 2.86 -1.27 4.43
N VAL A 70 2.00 -0.98 3.47
CA VAL A 70 0.61 -1.42 3.48
C VAL A 70 0.30 -2.05 2.14
N VAL A 71 -0.39 -3.20 2.16
CA VAL A 71 -0.89 -3.82 0.93
C VAL A 71 -2.37 -4.12 1.08
N VAL A 72 -3.16 -3.66 0.11
CA VAL A 72 -4.58 -3.93 0.05
C VAL A 72 -4.84 -4.75 -1.19
N THR A 73 -5.45 -5.91 -1.02
CA THR A 73 -5.71 -6.85 -2.10
C THR A 73 -7.19 -6.81 -2.48
N ARG A 74 -7.45 -6.73 -3.77
CA ARG A 74 -8.80 -6.83 -4.30
C ARG A 74 -8.83 -7.93 -5.34
N SER A 75 -9.84 -8.80 -5.25
CA SER A 75 -10.01 -9.88 -6.21
C SER A 75 -11.42 -9.82 -6.76
N ARG A 76 -11.55 -9.82 -8.09
CA ARG A 76 -12.85 -9.77 -8.73
C ARG A 76 -12.76 -10.44 -10.11
N ASN A 77 -13.65 -11.39 -10.35
CA ASN A 77 -13.77 -12.02 -11.67
C ASN A 77 -12.46 -12.56 -12.23
N GLY A 78 -11.69 -13.20 -11.38
CA GLY A 78 -10.41 -13.79 -11.80
C GLY A 78 -9.28 -12.81 -11.94
N SER A 79 -9.50 -11.55 -11.60
CA SER A 79 -8.45 -10.53 -11.64
C SER A 79 -8.08 -10.12 -10.23
N THR A 80 -6.82 -9.96 -9.97
CA THR A 80 -6.30 -9.55 -8.67
C THR A 80 -5.58 -8.21 -8.82
N ARG A 81 -5.78 -7.33 -7.85
CA ARG A 81 -5.10 -6.05 -7.81
C ARG A 81 -4.49 -5.86 -6.43
N LEU A 82 -3.25 -5.40 -6.42
CA LEU A 82 -2.60 -4.98 -5.18
C LEU A 82 -2.45 -3.47 -5.22
N THR A 83 -2.84 -2.81 -4.14
CA THR A 83 -2.62 -1.38 -3.96
C THR A 83 -1.72 -1.24 -2.75
N VAL A 84 -0.57 -0.61 -2.93
CA VAL A 84 0.44 -0.55 -1.88
C VAL A 84 0.84 0.88 -1.56
N ARG A 85 1.21 1.10 -0.31
CA ARG A 85 1.66 2.39 0.17
C ARG A 85 2.82 2.19 1.14
N ALA A 86 3.69 3.18 1.22
CA ALA A 86 4.74 3.20 2.23
C ALA A 86 4.90 4.62 2.72
N PRO A 87 5.05 4.83 4.05
CA PRO A 87 5.26 6.17 4.56
C PRO A 87 6.66 6.66 4.16
N ARG A 88 6.84 7.96 4.23
CA ARG A 88 8.09 8.59 3.79
C ARG A 88 9.30 8.01 4.50
N SER A 89 9.15 7.69 5.79
CA SER A 89 10.26 7.13 6.56
C SER A 89 10.73 5.80 5.97
N SER A 90 9.81 4.97 5.48
CA SER A 90 10.17 3.69 4.87
C SER A 90 10.82 3.89 3.52
N VAL A 91 10.36 4.87 2.74
CA VAL A 91 10.97 5.18 1.45
C VAL A 91 12.40 5.64 1.68
N LEU A 92 12.63 6.50 2.66
CA LEU A 92 13.97 6.97 2.98
C LEU A 92 14.86 5.84 3.50
N ALA A 93 14.26 4.82 4.10
CA ALA A 93 15.00 3.67 4.61
C ALA A 93 15.24 2.60 3.54
N GLY A 94 14.76 2.80 2.32
CA GLY A 94 15.10 1.93 1.20
C GLY A 94 13.95 1.33 0.42
N LEU A 95 12.71 1.44 0.90
CA LEU A 95 11.58 0.87 0.16
C LEU A 95 11.18 1.78 -1.01
N HIS A 96 10.87 1.16 -2.13
CA HIS A 96 10.35 1.89 -3.28
C HIS A 96 9.20 1.06 -3.83
N MET A 97 7.98 1.49 -3.56
CA MET A 97 6.80 0.71 -3.91
C MET A 97 6.70 0.44 -5.41
N GLY A 98 7.00 1.44 -6.23
CA GLY A 98 6.94 1.27 -7.68
C GLY A 98 7.88 0.19 -8.18
N HIS A 99 9.12 0.18 -7.71
CA HIS A 99 10.09 -0.85 -8.11
C HIS A 99 9.68 -2.22 -7.60
N ILE A 100 9.13 -2.28 -6.40
CA ILE A 100 8.66 -3.55 -5.83
C ILE A 100 7.52 -4.11 -6.67
N MET A 101 6.61 -3.25 -7.12
CA MET A 101 5.51 -3.71 -7.96
C MET A 101 6.00 -4.16 -9.34
N GLU A 102 7.04 -3.53 -9.87
CA GLU A 102 7.67 -4.00 -11.09
C GLU A 102 8.28 -5.39 -10.90
N ASP A 103 8.90 -5.61 -9.74
CA ASP A 103 9.46 -6.91 -9.42
C ASP A 103 8.37 -7.98 -9.31
N VAL A 104 7.25 -7.64 -8.72
CA VAL A 104 6.11 -8.55 -8.65
C VAL A 104 5.67 -8.93 -10.06
N ALA A 105 5.56 -7.94 -10.95
CA ALA A 105 5.15 -8.20 -12.34
C ALA A 105 6.15 -9.11 -13.05
N ARG A 106 7.44 -8.93 -12.81
CA ARG A 106 8.45 -9.81 -13.41
C ARG A 106 8.33 -11.23 -12.85
N SER A 107 7.94 -11.38 -11.62
CA SER A 107 7.88 -12.68 -10.96
C SER A 107 6.63 -13.48 -11.33
N ILE A 108 5.47 -12.84 -11.38
CA ILE A 108 4.21 -13.55 -11.54
C ILE A 108 3.37 -13.06 -12.72
N GLY A 109 3.93 -12.18 -13.55
CA GLY A 109 3.19 -11.63 -14.69
C GLY A 109 2.32 -10.47 -14.26
N GLY A 110 1.50 -9.98 -15.17
CA GLY A 110 0.68 -8.81 -14.90
C GLY A 110 1.45 -7.53 -15.10
N GLU A 111 0.91 -6.44 -14.59
CA GLU A 111 1.50 -5.12 -14.75
C GLU A 111 1.61 -4.46 -13.39
N GLY A 112 2.76 -3.89 -13.11
CA GLY A 112 2.98 -3.22 -11.83
C GLY A 112 3.92 -2.04 -11.98
N GLY A 113 3.75 -1.06 -11.12
CA GLY A 113 4.59 0.12 -11.11
C GLY A 113 3.95 1.22 -10.30
N GLY A 114 4.59 2.37 -10.28
CA GLY A 114 4.08 3.53 -9.58
C GLY A 114 5.19 4.36 -8.98
N HIS A 115 4.84 5.07 -7.94
CA HIS A 115 5.76 5.99 -7.26
C HIS A 115 6.45 5.29 -6.10
N ASP A 116 7.40 5.98 -5.48
CA ASP A 116 8.16 5.39 -4.37
C ASP A 116 7.29 5.08 -3.16
N GLY A 117 6.28 5.89 -2.89
CA GLY A 117 5.41 5.69 -1.72
C GLY A 117 4.02 5.18 -2.05
N ALA A 118 3.68 5.01 -3.33
CA ALA A 118 2.35 4.58 -3.73
C ALA A 118 2.41 3.91 -5.09
N ALA A 119 1.94 2.67 -5.17
CA ALA A 119 2.04 1.91 -6.41
C ALA A 119 0.96 0.84 -6.44
N GLY A 120 0.92 0.09 -7.53
CA GLY A 120 -0.06 -0.97 -7.70
C GLY A 120 0.39 -2.02 -8.67
N TRP A 121 -0.30 -3.14 -8.63
CA TRP A 121 -0.09 -4.25 -9.55
C TRP A 121 -1.45 -4.85 -9.87
N SER A 122 -1.61 -5.35 -11.09
CA SER A 122 -2.82 -6.09 -11.44
C SER A 122 -2.45 -7.24 -12.36
N GLY A 123 -3.18 -8.33 -12.24
CA GLY A 123 -2.94 -9.51 -13.05
C GLY A 123 -3.88 -10.65 -12.70
N ASP A 124 -3.60 -11.83 -13.24
CA ASP A 124 -4.46 -13.00 -13.08
C ASP A 124 -4.03 -13.92 -11.96
N ALA A 125 -2.93 -13.63 -11.29
CA ALA A 125 -2.44 -14.51 -10.23
C ALA A 125 -3.44 -14.55 -9.09
N HIS A 126 -3.46 -15.68 -8.37
CA HIS A 126 -4.29 -15.83 -7.20
C HIS A 126 -3.88 -14.77 -6.17
N PRO A 127 -4.84 -14.21 -5.41
CA PRO A 127 -4.52 -13.17 -4.42
C PRO A 127 -3.40 -13.56 -3.46
N ILE A 128 -3.38 -14.80 -3.00
CA ILE A 128 -2.34 -15.25 -2.08
C ILE A 128 -0.98 -15.26 -2.76
N ALA A 129 -0.93 -15.69 -4.03
CA ALA A 129 0.32 -15.69 -4.78
C ALA A 129 0.83 -14.26 -4.99
N ALA A 130 -0.07 -13.33 -5.26
CA ALA A 130 0.30 -11.94 -5.45
C ALA A 130 0.83 -11.32 -4.16
N GLU A 131 0.16 -11.57 -3.05
CA GLU A 131 0.61 -11.05 -1.75
C GLU A 131 1.95 -11.65 -1.36
N THR A 132 2.14 -12.94 -1.63
CA THR A 132 3.41 -13.60 -1.34
C THR A 132 4.53 -13.00 -2.16
N ALA A 133 4.28 -12.75 -3.45
CA ALA A 133 5.29 -12.13 -4.31
C ALA A 133 5.66 -10.73 -3.80
N PHE A 134 4.67 -9.96 -3.33
CA PHE A 134 4.93 -8.65 -2.75
C PHE A 134 5.77 -8.78 -1.48
N SER A 135 5.38 -9.65 -0.57
CA SER A 135 6.10 -9.84 0.69
C SER A 135 7.54 -10.30 0.45
N ASP A 136 7.73 -11.22 -0.51
CA ASP A 136 9.07 -11.70 -0.83
C ASP A 136 9.92 -10.57 -1.41
N ALA A 137 9.35 -9.73 -2.26
CA ALA A 137 10.09 -8.61 -2.83
C ALA A 137 10.47 -7.59 -1.76
N VAL A 138 9.55 -7.31 -0.83
CA VAL A 138 9.83 -6.40 0.28
C VAL A 138 10.93 -6.98 1.17
N ALA A 139 10.84 -8.28 1.47
CA ALA A 139 11.79 -8.93 2.38
C ALA A 139 13.22 -8.89 1.87
N ARG A 140 13.40 -8.77 0.55
CA ARG A 140 14.73 -8.74 -0.05
C ARG A 140 15.39 -7.37 0.02
N ILE A 141 14.67 -6.34 0.42
CA ILE A 141 15.21 -4.99 0.49
C ILE A 141 15.85 -4.78 1.86
N ASP A 142 17.11 -4.39 1.86
CA ASP A 142 17.81 -4.11 3.12
C ASP A 142 17.31 -2.79 3.68
N ARG A 143 17.13 -2.76 4.99
CA ARG A 143 16.68 -1.55 5.64
C ARG A 143 17.90 -0.69 5.97
N LYS A 144 17.90 0.55 5.47
CA LYS A 144 19.01 1.45 5.75
C LYS A 144 18.83 2.03 7.14
N GLU A 145 19.91 1.92 7.93
CA GLU A 145 19.85 2.43 9.27
C GLU A 145 20.09 3.93 9.26
N LYS A 146 19.42 4.60 10.19
CA LYS A 146 19.70 5.99 10.36
C LYS A 146 21.07 6.10 10.98
N ASN A 147 21.87 7.00 10.48
CA ASN A 147 23.17 7.22 11.10
C ASN A 147 22.95 7.90 12.44
N PRO A 148 23.65 7.49 13.48
CA PRO A 148 23.51 8.08 14.80
C PRO A 148 23.94 9.53 14.83
#